data_c790179210b453bfc10c52aed825d742
#
_entry.id   c790179210b453bfc10c52aed825d742
#
_cell.length_a   1.000
_cell.length_b   1.000
_cell.length_c   1.000
_cell.angle_alpha   90.00
_cell.angle_beta   90.00
_cell.angle_gamma   90.00
#
_symmetry.space_group_name_H-M   'P 1'
#
loop_
_entity.id
_entity.type
_entity.pdbx_description
1 polymer ?
#
loop_
_entity_poly.entity_id
_entity_poly.type
_entity_poly.pdbx_seq_one_letter_code
_entity_poly.pdbx_strand_id
1 'polypeptide(L)'
;MDSVRLAILGALAASRVGMERSDLLRALDEAGVPASDAARVLQALRDSGRVSARESRLELSPSGILALLELHAEIERALDPSPPLPEQEQCPSIPWLTAVQTCWIDALSINYRVDAKALAPLLPAPLEPEIHKGHGWVQILMSSLRDMRPPGIPSLFGTCFYQVSYRAAVRYRDPEGAWRRGGYFVRSETNHPVMRAVGNALAEFKFHDFGAADMVMLRDGDRLTVGVDPEPGFPDGRLVSVVDTRPRESPPPRSCWSSLDELHEPLVECYDALGVDAEEGHLYILTIDRDPWNARFVDPQNVYSEYFDTGPLGRGVGELDSVLHLEQCRYRWRPLRRVALA
;
A
#
# COMPACT_ATOMS: atom_id res chain seq x y z
N MET A 1 -19.98 -23.58 16.20
CA MET A 1 -18.72 -23.67 16.99
C MET A 1 -17.53 -23.17 16.20
N ASP A 2 -17.43 -23.47 14.92
CA ASP A 2 -16.27 -23.07 14.09
C ASP A 2 -16.16 -21.57 13.85
N SER A 3 -17.29 -20.87 13.70
CA SER A 3 -17.30 -19.40 13.58
C SER A 3 -16.77 -18.66 14.83
N VAL A 4 -17.11 -19.16 16.03
CA VAL A 4 -16.60 -18.60 17.29
C VAL A 4 -15.11 -18.88 17.45
N ARG A 5 -14.68 -20.08 17.08
CA ARG A 5 -13.27 -20.47 17.07
C ARG A 5 -12.46 -19.60 16.12
N LEU A 6 -12.98 -19.37 14.90
CA LEU A 6 -12.37 -18.48 13.93
C LEU A 6 -12.26 -17.03 14.46
N ALA A 7 -13.32 -16.51 15.07
CA ALA A 7 -13.32 -15.17 15.62
C ALA A 7 -12.27 -15.00 16.72
N ILE A 8 -12.13 -15.97 17.65
CA ILE A 8 -11.12 -15.95 18.71
C ILE A 8 -9.70 -16.00 18.12
N LEU A 9 -9.45 -16.98 17.25
CA LEU A 9 -8.12 -17.15 16.65
C LEU A 9 -7.75 -15.96 15.77
N GLY A 10 -8.70 -15.42 15.01
CA GLY A 10 -8.51 -14.24 14.17
C GLY A 10 -8.22 -12.96 14.98
N ALA A 11 -8.94 -12.72 16.07
CA ALA A 11 -8.69 -11.59 16.96
C ALA A 11 -7.29 -11.67 17.61
N LEU A 12 -6.87 -12.87 18.04
CA LEU A 12 -5.53 -13.07 18.61
C LEU A 12 -4.43 -12.95 17.55
N ALA A 13 -4.68 -13.37 16.31
CA ALA A 13 -3.72 -13.21 15.21
C ALA A 13 -3.52 -11.75 14.83
N ALA A 14 -4.58 -10.94 14.88
CA ALA A 14 -4.52 -9.50 14.63
C ALA A 14 -3.75 -8.74 15.72
N SER A 15 -3.66 -9.31 16.93
CA SER A 15 -2.94 -8.72 18.06
C SER A 15 -1.50 -9.24 18.12
N ARG A 16 -0.53 -8.43 17.69
CA ARG A 16 0.90 -8.81 17.61
C ARG A 16 1.60 -9.04 18.93
N VAL A 17 1.06 -8.50 20.00
CA VAL A 17 1.64 -8.56 21.37
C VAL A 17 0.78 -9.36 22.33
N GLY A 18 -0.12 -10.18 21.79
CA GLY A 18 -1.15 -10.82 22.59
C GLY A 18 -2.25 -9.85 23.04
N MET A 19 -3.38 -10.38 23.47
CA MET A 19 -4.56 -9.61 23.85
C MET A 19 -4.97 -9.96 25.28
N GLU A 20 -5.37 -8.97 26.07
CA GLU A 20 -5.96 -9.26 27.35
C GLU A 20 -7.30 -9.99 27.18
N ARG A 21 -7.59 -10.89 28.11
CA ARG A 21 -8.82 -11.68 28.04
C ARG A 21 -10.09 -10.79 28.01
N SER A 22 -10.07 -9.70 28.74
CA SER A 22 -11.18 -8.72 28.79
C SER A 22 -11.41 -8.06 27.43
N ASP A 23 -10.34 -7.69 26.73
CA ASP A 23 -10.40 -7.04 25.42
C ASP A 23 -10.88 -8.02 24.35
N LEU A 24 -10.39 -9.26 24.40
CA LEU A 24 -10.88 -10.32 23.53
C LEU A 24 -12.38 -10.58 23.71
N LEU A 25 -12.83 -10.71 24.95
CA LEU A 25 -14.25 -10.97 25.22
C LEU A 25 -15.12 -9.79 24.81
N ARG A 26 -14.68 -8.56 24.99
CA ARG A 26 -15.37 -7.36 24.51
C ARG A 26 -15.48 -7.35 22.99
N ALA A 27 -14.39 -7.60 22.26
CA ALA A 27 -14.39 -7.66 20.80
C ALA A 27 -15.31 -8.76 20.25
N LEU A 28 -15.39 -9.90 20.95
CA LEU A 28 -16.30 -10.99 20.59
C LEU A 28 -17.77 -10.65 20.86
N ASP A 29 -18.06 -9.94 21.95
CA ASP A 29 -19.39 -9.45 22.27
C ASP A 29 -19.88 -8.41 21.24
N GLU A 30 -19.01 -7.47 20.88
CA GLU A 30 -19.25 -6.50 19.78
C GLU A 30 -19.51 -7.20 18.43
N ALA A 31 -18.87 -8.34 18.20
CA ALA A 31 -19.10 -9.18 17.03
C ALA A 31 -20.35 -10.11 17.16
N GLY A 32 -21.12 -9.98 18.23
CA GLY A 32 -22.34 -10.75 18.47
C GLY A 32 -22.11 -12.21 18.92
N VAL A 33 -20.92 -12.53 19.43
CA VAL A 33 -20.60 -13.87 19.94
C VAL A 33 -21.03 -13.98 21.41
N PRO A 34 -21.93 -14.93 21.76
CA PRO A 34 -22.36 -15.10 23.16
C PRO A 34 -21.19 -15.40 24.10
N ALA A 35 -21.13 -14.72 25.23
CA ALA A 35 -20.03 -14.84 26.19
C ALA A 35 -19.78 -16.26 26.68
N SER A 36 -20.86 -17.07 26.83
CA SER A 36 -20.76 -18.49 27.20
C SER A 36 -20.07 -19.33 26.15
N ASP A 37 -20.31 -19.04 24.88
CA ASP A 37 -19.70 -19.75 23.74
C ASP A 37 -18.25 -19.33 23.59
N ALA A 38 -17.97 -18.03 23.68
CA ALA A 38 -16.61 -17.50 23.69
C ALA A 38 -15.75 -18.11 24.78
N ALA A 39 -16.26 -18.17 26.01
CA ALA A 39 -15.53 -18.74 27.15
C ALA A 39 -15.24 -20.23 26.97
N ARG A 40 -16.23 -21.02 26.51
CA ARG A 40 -16.12 -22.46 26.28
C ARG A 40 -15.08 -22.78 25.18
N VAL A 41 -15.17 -22.06 24.05
CA VAL A 41 -14.25 -22.27 22.92
C VAL A 41 -12.84 -21.82 23.26
N LEU A 42 -12.69 -20.69 23.97
CA LEU A 42 -11.39 -20.21 24.44
C LEU A 42 -10.73 -21.23 25.38
N GLN A 43 -11.50 -21.81 26.32
CA GLN A 43 -10.98 -22.87 27.19
C GLN A 43 -10.52 -24.08 26.40
N ALA A 44 -11.28 -24.56 25.44
CA ALA A 44 -10.89 -25.68 24.58
C ALA A 44 -9.63 -25.40 23.75
N LEU A 45 -9.46 -24.17 23.29
CA LEU A 45 -8.23 -23.74 22.57
C LEU A 45 -7.00 -23.71 23.48
N ARG A 46 -7.19 -23.35 24.73
CA ARG A 46 -6.12 -23.39 25.74
C ARG A 46 -5.77 -24.84 26.11
N ASP A 47 -6.75 -25.67 26.36
CA ASP A 47 -6.57 -27.08 26.72
C ASP A 47 -5.88 -27.87 25.60
N SER A 48 -6.12 -27.49 24.34
CA SER A 48 -5.44 -28.07 23.17
C SER A 48 -4.08 -27.43 22.85
N GLY A 49 -3.61 -26.50 23.67
CA GLY A 49 -2.32 -25.82 23.49
C GLY A 49 -2.27 -24.86 22.30
N ARG A 50 -3.40 -24.51 21.67
CA ARG A 50 -3.46 -23.59 20.54
C ARG A 50 -3.40 -22.13 20.93
N VAL A 51 -3.82 -21.81 22.16
CA VAL A 51 -3.72 -20.50 22.79
C VAL A 51 -2.95 -20.65 24.09
N SER A 52 -1.91 -19.87 24.26
CA SER A 52 -1.13 -19.77 25.49
C SER A 52 -1.47 -18.47 26.24
N ALA A 53 -1.16 -18.42 27.53
CA ALA A 53 -1.26 -17.20 28.31
C ALA A 53 0.15 -16.84 28.82
N ARG A 54 0.57 -15.61 28.55
CA ARG A 54 1.82 -15.05 29.04
C ARG A 54 1.51 -13.73 29.74
N GLU A 55 1.87 -13.60 31.00
CA GLU A 55 1.70 -12.38 31.79
C GLU A 55 0.24 -11.94 31.78
N SER A 56 -0.77 -12.30 31.78
CA SER A 56 -2.17 -11.83 31.59
C SER A 56 -2.66 -11.77 30.15
N ARG A 57 -1.79 -11.91 29.17
CA ARG A 57 -2.15 -11.84 27.75
C ARG A 57 -2.32 -13.23 27.13
N LEU A 58 -3.29 -13.32 26.23
CA LEU A 58 -3.54 -14.52 25.43
C LEU A 58 -2.81 -14.37 24.09
N GLU A 59 -2.06 -15.39 23.70
CA GLU A 59 -1.28 -15.43 22.47
C GLU A 59 -1.58 -16.72 21.71
N LEU A 60 -1.51 -16.66 20.37
CA LEU A 60 -1.55 -17.85 19.55
C LEU A 60 -0.23 -18.63 19.69
N SER A 61 -0.35 -19.91 19.96
CA SER A 61 0.79 -20.84 19.82
C SER A 61 1.04 -21.17 18.34
N PRO A 62 2.18 -21.74 17.97
CA PRO A 62 2.42 -22.23 16.60
C PRO A 62 1.34 -23.21 16.11
N SER A 63 0.85 -24.08 16.98
CA SER A 63 -0.26 -24.99 16.64
C SER A 63 -1.61 -24.28 16.49
N GLY A 64 -1.79 -23.15 17.20
CA GLY A 64 -2.95 -22.26 17.03
C GLY A 64 -2.93 -21.56 15.68
N ILE A 65 -1.78 -21.11 15.23
CA ILE A 65 -1.58 -20.51 13.90
C ILE A 65 -1.90 -21.53 12.81
N LEU A 66 -1.39 -22.75 12.91
CA LEU A 66 -1.69 -23.82 11.95
C LEU A 66 -3.19 -24.13 11.89
N ALA A 67 -3.86 -24.24 13.04
CA ALA A 67 -5.29 -24.49 13.10
C ALA A 67 -6.15 -23.37 12.49
N LEU A 68 -5.68 -22.14 12.60
CA LEU A 68 -6.34 -21.00 11.99
C LEU A 68 -6.18 -21.02 10.46
N LEU A 69 -5.00 -21.40 9.96
CA LEU A 69 -4.73 -21.59 8.54
C LEU A 69 -5.63 -22.65 7.89
N GLU A 70 -5.73 -23.82 8.54
CA GLU A 70 -6.58 -24.91 8.05
C GLU A 70 -8.04 -24.46 7.94
N LEU A 71 -8.56 -23.81 8.98
CA LEU A 71 -9.94 -23.34 9.02
C LEU A 71 -10.21 -22.23 7.98
N HIS A 72 -9.25 -21.33 7.76
CA HIS A 72 -9.37 -20.29 6.74
C HIS A 72 -9.38 -20.87 5.33
N ALA A 73 -8.49 -21.82 5.04
CA ALA A 73 -8.46 -22.50 3.74
C ALA A 73 -9.74 -23.29 3.44
N GLU A 74 -10.43 -23.82 4.47
CA GLU A 74 -11.73 -24.47 4.34
C GLU A 74 -12.83 -23.46 4.02
N ILE A 75 -12.80 -22.28 4.65
CA ILE A 75 -13.79 -21.21 4.42
C ILE A 75 -13.60 -20.59 3.04
N GLU A 76 -12.36 -20.28 2.63
CA GLU A 76 -12.11 -19.76 1.29
C GLU A 76 -12.60 -20.72 0.21
N ARG A 77 -12.35 -22.03 0.36
CA ARG A 77 -12.88 -23.04 -0.57
C ARG A 77 -14.40 -23.12 -0.60
N ALA A 78 -15.06 -22.81 0.52
CA ALA A 78 -16.52 -22.83 0.61
C ALA A 78 -17.19 -21.54 0.09
N LEU A 79 -16.48 -20.39 0.18
CA LEU A 79 -17.02 -19.07 -0.17
C LEU A 79 -16.68 -18.61 -1.59
N ASP A 80 -15.62 -19.14 -2.18
CA ASP A 80 -15.20 -18.79 -3.54
C ASP A 80 -15.09 -20.04 -4.43
N PRO A 81 -16.19 -20.43 -5.07
CA PRO A 81 -16.18 -21.48 -6.10
C PRO A 81 -15.60 -20.97 -7.43
N SER A 82 -15.00 -19.77 -7.47
CA SER A 82 -14.39 -19.24 -8.69
C SER A 82 -13.31 -20.20 -9.18
N PRO A 83 -13.24 -20.44 -10.50
CA PRO A 83 -12.17 -21.25 -11.06
C PRO A 83 -10.82 -20.60 -10.70
N PRO A 84 -9.78 -21.41 -10.43
CA PRO A 84 -8.45 -20.90 -10.18
C PRO A 84 -8.07 -19.96 -11.33
N LEU A 85 -7.44 -18.82 -10.99
CA LEU A 85 -6.88 -17.93 -12.00
C LEU A 85 -6.05 -18.78 -12.98
N PRO A 86 -6.14 -18.54 -14.30
CA PRO A 86 -5.44 -19.36 -15.29
C PRO A 86 -4.00 -19.51 -14.87
N GLU A 87 -3.50 -20.75 -14.91
CA GLU A 87 -2.10 -21.06 -14.64
C GLU A 87 -1.24 -20.17 -15.53
N GLN A 88 -0.64 -19.16 -14.90
CA GLN A 88 0.38 -18.38 -15.60
C GLN A 88 1.60 -19.26 -15.76
N GLU A 89 2.15 -19.26 -16.97
CA GLU A 89 3.39 -19.93 -17.36
C GLU A 89 4.40 -19.91 -16.19
N GLN A 90 4.91 -21.08 -15.88
CA GLN A 90 5.90 -21.28 -14.82
C GLN A 90 7.10 -20.38 -15.07
N CYS A 91 7.15 -19.28 -14.37
CA CYS A 91 8.33 -18.43 -14.32
C CYS A 91 9.44 -19.18 -13.57
N PRO A 92 10.65 -19.29 -14.12
CA PRO A 92 11.74 -20.00 -13.46
C PRO A 92 12.02 -19.41 -12.10
N SER A 93 12.35 -20.26 -11.16
CA SER A 93 12.63 -20.06 -9.74
C SER A 93 13.21 -18.68 -9.39
N ILE A 94 12.34 -17.74 -9.09
CA ILE A 94 12.71 -16.46 -8.52
C ILE A 94 12.35 -16.53 -7.03
N PRO A 95 13.16 -15.94 -6.15
CA PRO A 95 12.85 -15.95 -4.73
C PRO A 95 11.42 -15.47 -4.49
N TRP A 96 10.59 -16.32 -3.90
CA TRP A 96 9.16 -16.09 -3.61
C TRP A 96 8.89 -14.81 -2.80
N LEU A 97 9.92 -14.22 -2.19
CA LEU A 97 9.91 -12.96 -1.45
C LEU A 97 9.75 -11.72 -2.34
N THR A 98 9.92 -11.82 -3.65
CA THR A 98 9.87 -10.66 -4.56
C THR A 98 8.51 -10.42 -5.20
N ALA A 99 7.63 -11.43 -5.20
CA ALA A 99 6.25 -11.27 -5.64
C ALA A 99 5.36 -11.03 -4.44
N VAL A 100 4.54 -9.99 -4.45
CA VAL A 100 3.59 -9.65 -3.40
C VAL A 100 2.24 -9.40 -4.02
N GLN A 101 1.18 -9.81 -3.34
CA GLN A 101 -0.20 -9.46 -3.70
C GLN A 101 -0.85 -8.70 -2.55
N THR A 102 -1.76 -7.78 -2.88
CA THR A 102 -2.46 -6.95 -1.90
C THR A 102 -3.73 -6.34 -2.50
N CYS A 103 -4.53 -5.73 -1.67
CA CYS A 103 -5.68 -4.94 -2.06
C CYS A 103 -5.60 -3.54 -1.43
N TRP A 104 -5.70 -2.50 -2.26
CA TRP A 104 -6.05 -1.17 -1.79
C TRP A 104 -7.54 -1.16 -1.49
N ILE A 105 -7.88 -0.73 -0.30
CA ILE A 105 -9.29 -0.59 0.07
C ILE A 105 -9.76 0.83 -0.23
N ASP A 106 -8.89 1.79 0.05
CA ASP A 106 -9.13 3.21 -0.09
C ASP A 106 -7.79 3.90 -0.38
N ALA A 107 -7.75 4.77 -1.37
CA ALA A 107 -6.54 5.51 -1.68
C ALA A 107 -6.86 6.90 -2.22
N LEU A 108 -5.98 7.85 -1.92
CA LEU A 108 -5.95 9.17 -2.52
C LEU A 108 -4.70 9.31 -3.37
N SER A 109 -4.88 9.80 -4.59
CA SER A 109 -3.79 10.30 -5.43
C SER A 109 -3.89 11.81 -5.50
N ILE A 110 -2.99 12.49 -4.81
CA ILE A 110 -2.88 13.96 -4.77
C ILE A 110 -1.82 14.34 -5.81
N ASN A 111 -2.24 14.97 -6.90
CA ASN A 111 -1.40 15.19 -8.07
C ASN A 111 -0.88 16.61 -8.09
N TYR A 112 0.44 16.73 -8.12
CA TYR A 112 1.16 17.99 -8.23
C TYR A 112 1.85 18.10 -9.60
N ARG A 113 1.62 19.22 -10.29
CA ARG A 113 2.47 19.64 -11.40
C ARG A 113 3.69 20.39 -10.86
N VAL A 114 4.86 20.09 -11.39
CA VAL A 114 6.12 20.66 -10.93
C VAL A 114 6.98 21.15 -12.09
N ASP A 115 7.83 22.12 -11.84
CA ASP A 115 8.86 22.49 -12.83
C ASP A 115 9.81 21.29 -13.02
N ALA A 116 9.91 20.82 -14.27
CA ALA A 116 10.77 19.69 -14.61
C ALA A 116 12.25 19.91 -14.25
N LYS A 117 12.73 21.16 -14.29
CA LYS A 117 14.10 21.51 -13.90
C LYS A 117 14.33 21.37 -12.39
N ALA A 118 13.28 21.58 -11.60
CA ALA A 118 13.34 21.39 -10.16
C ALA A 118 13.18 19.92 -9.78
N LEU A 119 12.45 19.13 -10.59
CA LEU A 119 12.29 17.70 -10.36
C LEU A 119 13.53 16.88 -10.75
N ALA A 120 14.20 17.23 -11.84
CA ALA A 120 15.34 16.50 -12.38
C ALA A 120 16.46 16.20 -11.37
N PRO A 121 16.87 17.13 -10.49
CA PRO A 121 17.91 16.87 -9.49
C PRO A 121 17.52 15.87 -8.39
N LEU A 122 16.22 15.57 -8.24
CA LEU A 122 15.71 14.60 -7.27
C LEU A 122 15.67 13.18 -7.85
N LEU A 123 15.97 13.03 -9.14
CA LEU A 123 15.95 11.75 -9.83
C LEU A 123 17.37 11.22 -10.01
N PRO A 124 17.63 9.95 -9.71
CA PRO A 124 18.91 9.34 -10.03
C PRO A 124 19.05 9.14 -11.55
N ALA A 125 20.25 9.36 -12.09
CA ALA A 125 20.51 8.99 -13.50
C ALA A 125 20.32 7.47 -13.68
N PRO A 126 19.76 6.99 -14.81
CA PRO A 126 19.44 7.71 -16.05
C PRO A 126 17.97 8.18 -16.13
N LEU A 127 17.26 8.30 -15.00
CA LEU A 127 15.85 8.70 -15.02
C LEU A 127 15.72 10.18 -15.37
N GLU A 128 14.75 10.48 -16.23
CA GLU A 128 14.37 11.84 -16.58
C GLU A 128 12.91 12.09 -16.23
N PRO A 129 12.50 13.34 -15.85
CA PRO A 129 11.11 13.67 -15.70
C PRO A 129 10.32 13.36 -16.98
N GLU A 130 9.19 12.68 -16.84
CA GLU A 130 8.21 12.58 -17.92
C GLU A 130 7.39 13.86 -17.97
N ILE A 131 7.31 14.49 -19.13
CA ILE A 131 6.68 15.80 -19.30
C ILE A 131 5.31 15.66 -19.93
N HIS A 132 4.28 16.11 -19.20
CA HIS A 132 2.92 16.23 -19.70
C HIS A 132 2.39 17.64 -19.47
N LYS A 133 1.74 18.22 -20.46
CA LYS A 133 1.22 19.62 -20.40
C LYS A 133 2.29 20.65 -20.03
N GLY A 134 3.55 20.40 -20.37
CA GLY A 134 4.69 21.29 -20.08
C GLY A 134 5.24 21.19 -18.64
N HIS A 135 4.75 20.26 -17.85
CA HIS A 135 5.15 20.05 -16.45
C HIS A 135 5.69 18.65 -16.21
N GLY A 136 6.58 18.50 -15.23
CA GLY A 136 6.83 17.26 -14.54
C GLY A 136 5.69 16.97 -13.57
N TRP A 137 5.58 15.73 -13.09
CA TRP A 137 4.48 15.31 -12.23
C TRP A 137 4.98 14.50 -11.04
N VAL A 138 4.45 14.86 -9.87
CA VAL A 138 4.63 14.07 -8.65
C VAL A 138 3.26 13.80 -8.03
N GLN A 139 3.01 12.55 -7.70
CA GLN A 139 1.79 12.10 -7.05
C GLN A 139 2.09 11.70 -5.61
N ILE A 140 1.32 12.21 -4.66
CA ILE A 140 1.28 11.64 -3.31
C ILE A 140 0.18 10.57 -3.34
N LEU A 141 0.59 9.32 -3.18
CA LEU A 141 -0.31 8.17 -3.08
C LEU A 141 -0.44 7.76 -1.62
N MET A 142 -1.52 8.15 -0.96
CA MET A 142 -1.86 7.66 0.37
C MET A 142 -2.83 6.50 0.25
N SER A 143 -2.46 5.35 0.81
CA SER A 143 -3.16 4.08 0.59
C SER A 143 -3.42 3.33 1.88
N SER A 144 -4.64 2.81 2.01
CA SER A 144 -4.99 1.77 2.97
C SER A 144 -4.83 0.41 2.31
N LEU A 145 -3.79 -0.33 2.70
CA LEU A 145 -3.49 -1.63 2.14
C LEU A 145 -4.03 -2.73 3.06
N ARG A 146 -4.61 -3.74 2.44
CA ARG A 146 -5.03 -4.96 3.13
C ARG A 146 -4.44 -6.18 2.48
N ASP A 147 -4.21 -7.17 3.32
CA ASP A 147 -3.90 -8.52 2.87
C ASP A 147 -2.61 -8.57 2.02
N MET A 148 -1.61 -7.74 2.35
CA MET A 148 -0.32 -7.81 1.68
C MET A 148 0.40 -9.07 2.12
N ARG A 149 0.69 -9.95 1.15
CA ARG A 149 1.36 -11.23 1.37
C ARG A 149 2.03 -11.76 0.10
N PRO A 150 2.99 -12.69 0.22
CA PRO A 150 3.46 -13.46 -0.93
C PRO A 150 2.33 -14.29 -1.56
N PRO A 151 2.31 -14.49 -2.89
CA PRO A 151 1.37 -15.40 -3.54
C PRO A 151 1.45 -16.83 -2.95
N GLY A 152 0.29 -17.48 -2.82
CA GLY A 152 0.19 -18.82 -2.25
C GLY A 152 0.16 -18.87 -0.71
N ILE A 153 0.38 -17.75 -0.04
CA ILE A 153 0.18 -17.64 1.41
C ILE A 153 -1.30 -17.28 1.66
N PRO A 154 -2.02 -17.96 2.57
CA PRO A 154 -3.38 -17.61 2.91
C PRO A 154 -3.56 -16.18 3.39
N SER A 155 -4.71 -15.55 3.09
CA SER A 155 -5.02 -14.15 3.42
C SER A 155 -4.94 -13.82 4.91
N LEU A 156 -5.12 -14.80 5.76
CA LEU A 156 -4.95 -14.69 7.20
C LEU A 156 -3.56 -14.18 7.63
N PHE A 157 -2.53 -14.47 6.85
CA PHE A 157 -1.16 -13.97 7.09
C PHE A 157 -0.88 -12.67 6.35
N GLY A 158 -1.88 -12.16 5.66
CA GLY A 158 -1.80 -10.87 5.03
C GLY A 158 -1.68 -9.75 6.07
N THR A 159 -0.88 -8.77 5.74
CA THR A 159 -0.64 -7.60 6.58
C THR A 159 -1.48 -6.43 6.11
N CYS A 160 -2.08 -5.70 7.08
CA CYS A 160 -2.83 -4.48 6.81
C CYS A 160 -2.05 -3.29 7.35
N PHE A 161 -1.93 -2.22 6.57
CA PHE A 161 -1.19 -1.03 6.97
C PHE A 161 -1.53 0.18 6.09
N TYR A 162 -1.09 1.35 6.52
CA TYR A 162 -1.09 2.55 5.69
C TYR A 162 0.29 2.80 5.09
N GLN A 163 0.28 3.33 3.88
CA GLN A 163 1.48 3.75 3.18
C GLN A 163 1.21 5.07 2.47
N VAL A 164 2.17 5.97 2.55
CA VAL A 164 2.24 7.13 1.67
C VAL A 164 3.49 7.02 0.80
N SER A 165 3.37 7.34 -0.48
CA SER A 165 4.49 7.40 -1.42
C SER A 165 4.39 8.62 -2.31
N TYR A 166 5.52 9.26 -2.53
CA TYR A 166 5.67 10.39 -3.43
C TYR A 166 6.29 9.87 -4.72
N ARG A 167 5.46 9.68 -5.73
CA ARG A 167 5.84 9.06 -6.99
C ARG A 167 6.03 10.12 -8.07
N ALA A 168 7.25 10.30 -8.55
CA ALA A 168 7.54 11.09 -9.74
C ALA A 168 7.23 10.28 -11.01
N ALA A 169 6.55 10.89 -11.97
CA ALA A 169 6.42 10.33 -13.31
C ALA A 169 7.74 10.53 -14.05
N VAL A 170 8.34 9.43 -14.50
CA VAL A 170 9.68 9.42 -15.11
C VAL A 170 9.70 8.61 -16.39
N ARG A 171 10.72 8.88 -17.20
CA ARG A 171 11.06 8.08 -18.37
C ARG A 171 12.53 7.64 -18.33
N TYR A 172 12.82 6.57 -19.02
CA TYR A 172 14.18 6.05 -19.18
C TYR A 172 14.34 5.41 -20.57
N ARG A 173 15.58 5.20 -20.99
CA ARG A 173 15.87 4.43 -22.20
C ARG A 173 16.09 2.97 -21.84
N ASP A 174 15.39 2.08 -22.55
CA ASP A 174 15.66 0.65 -22.44
C ASP A 174 16.98 0.29 -23.17
N PRO A 175 17.48 -0.95 -23.04
CA PRO A 175 18.71 -1.38 -23.72
C PRO A 175 18.65 -1.26 -25.25
N GLU A 176 17.47 -1.32 -25.84
CA GLU A 176 17.22 -1.14 -27.27
C GLU A 176 17.18 0.34 -27.67
N GLY A 177 17.29 1.26 -26.71
CA GLY A 177 17.28 2.71 -26.91
C GLY A 177 15.87 3.32 -27.00
N ALA A 178 14.82 2.55 -26.82
CA ALA A 178 13.46 3.05 -26.81
C ALA A 178 13.11 3.75 -25.48
N TRP A 179 12.29 4.80 -25.56
CA TRP A 179 11.78 5.44 -24.37
C TRP A 179 10.71 4.59 -23.69
N ARG A 180 10.89 4.38 -22.41
CA ARG A 180 9.92 3.75 -21.48
C ARG A 180 9.54 4.70 -20.38
N ARG A 181 8.35 4.49 -19.81
CA ARG A 181 7.78 5.28 -18.73
C ARG A 181 7.70 4.44 -17.46
N GLY A 182 7.71 5.13 -16.31
CA GLY A 182 7.53 4.49 -15.01
C GLY A 182 7.35 5.51 -13.90
N GLY A 183 7.23 5.02 -12.69
CA GLY A 183 7.19 5.82 -11.47
C GLY A 183 8.44 5.61 -10.64
N TYR A 184 9.08 6.70 -10.23
CA TYR A 184 10.16 6.68 -9.27
C TYR A 184 9.67 7.23 -7.94
N PHE A 185 9.93 6.51 -6.86
CA PHE A 185 9.50 6.91 -5.52
C PHE A 185 10.58 7.78 -4.87
N VAL A 186 10.38 9.09 -4.92
CA VAL A 186 11.30 10.05 -4.28
C VAL A 186 11.22 10.00 -2.76
N ARG A 187 10.12 9.48 -2.23
CA ARG A 187 9.88 9.32 -0.79
C ARG A 187 8.79 8.29 -0.54
N SER A 188 8.90 7.54 0.56
CA SER A 188 7.86 6.62 1.04
C SER A 188 7.90 6.48 2.55
N GLU A 189 6.72 6.41 3.19
CA GLU A 189 6.58 6.08 4.60
C GLU A 189 5.50 5.03 4.81
N THR A 190 5.61 4.32 5.93
CA THR A 190 4.63 3.35 6.39
C THR A 190 4.48 3.39 7.91
N ASN A 191 3.27 3.13 8.40
CA ASN A 191 3.01 2.97 9.83
C ASN A 191 3.32 1.54 10.33
N HIS A 192 3.89 0.68 9.48
CA HIS A 192 4.06 -0.74 9.79
C HIS A 192 5.53 -1.14 9.97
N PRO A 193 5.99 -1.41 11.22
CA PRO A 193 7.41 -1.67 11.49
C PRO A 193 8.00 -2.84 10.69
N VAL A 194 7.23 -3.92 10.52
CA VAL A 194 7.69 -5.09 9.75
C VAL A 194 7.81 -4.75 8.26
N MET A 195 6.84 -4.00 7.71
CA MET A 195 6.91 -3.57 6.30
C MET A 195 8.11 -2.66 6.07
N ARG A 196 8.40 -1.74 7.01
CA ARG A 196 9.61 -0.92 6.97
C ARG A 196 10.86 -1.79 7.00
N ALA A 197 10.98 -2.69 7.98
CA ALA A 197 12.17 -3.53 8.14
C ALA A 197 12.37 -4.47 6.95
N VAL A 198 11.33 -5.17 6.51
CA VAL A 198 11.39 -6.10 5.37
C VAL A 198 11.57 -5.35 4.06
N GLY A 199 10.85 -4.25 3.84
CA GLY A 199 10.97 -3.43 2.63
C GLY A 199 12.38 -2.87 2.48
N ASN A 200 12.98 -2.36 3.57
CA ASN A 200 14.32 -1.79 3.53
C ASN A 200 15.42 -2.88 3.52
N ALA A 201 15.19 -4.06 4.13
CA ALA A 201 16.13 -5.18 4.08
C ALA A 201 16.13 -5.86 2.69
N LEU A 202 15.00 -5.86 2.00
CA LEU A 202 14.90 -6.26 0.60
C LEU A 202 15.31 -5.12 -0.35
N ALA A 203 16.06 -4.15 0.15
CA ALA A 203 16.50 -2.94 -0.55
C ALA A 203 17.45 -3.18 -1.74
N GLU A 204 17.78 -4.43 -2.06
CA GLU A 204 18.25 -4.76 -3.42
C GLU A 204 17.33 -4.17 -4.49
N PHE A 205 16.08 -3.89 -4.12
CA PHE A 205 15.09 -3.31 -5.02
C PHE A 205 15.16 -1.79 -5.16
N LYS A 206 15.75 -1.09 -4.23
CA LYS A 206 16.02 0.38 -4.21
C LYS A 206 14.93 1.29 -4.82
N PHE A 207 13.69 0.83 -4.85
CA PHE A 207 12.55 1.66 -5.28
C PHE A 207 11.71 2.19 -4.11
N HIS A 208 11.93 1.66 -2.89
CA HIS A 208 11.43 2.20 -1.65
C HIS A 208 12.52 2.21 -0.60
N ASP A 209 12.73 3.36 0.02
CA ASP A 209 13.38 3.49 1.31
C ASP A 209 12.30 4.00 2.28
N PHE A 210 11.74 3.06 3.05
CA PHE A 210 10.60 3.37 3.91
C PHE A 210 11.03 4.11 5.16
N GLY A 211 10.58 5.36 5.28
CA GLY A 211 10.49 6.06 6.55
C GLY A 211 9.38 5.48 7.43
N ALA A 212 9.43 5.81 8.72
CA ALA A 212 8.34 5.55 9.64
C ALA A 212 7.50 6.81 9.84
N ALA A 213 6.18 6.62 9.93
CA ALA A 213 5.25 7.70 10.24
C ALA A 213 4.03 7.18 10.98
N ASP A 214 3.46 7.99 11.85
CA ASP A 214 2.11 7.79 12.34
C ASP A 214 1.13 8.21 11.24
N MET A 215 0.16 7.34 10.95
CA MET A 215 -0.78 7.55 9.85
C MET A 215 -2.19 7.26 10.25
N VAL A 216 -3.10 8.10 9.80
CA VAL A 216 -4.54 7.92 9.93
C VAL A 216 -5.24 8.12 8.59
N MET A 217 -6.30 7.36 8.38
CA MET A 217 -7.21 7.52 7.26
C MET A 217 -8.62 7.28 7.79
N LEU A 218 -9.37 8.35 8.00
CA LEU A 218 -10.66 8.34 8.66
C LEU A 218 -11.75 8.75 7.68
N ARG A 219 -12.76 7.91 7.54
CA ARG A 219 -13.94 8.18 6.72
C ARG A 219 -15.15 8.49 7.62
N ASP A 220 -15.81 9.60 7.32
CA ASP A 220 -17.09 9.98 7.92
C ASP A 220 -18.04 10.38 6.78
N GLY A 221 -18.91 9.46 6.39
CA GLY A 221 -19.73 9.58 5.21
C GLY A 221 -18.89 9.84 3.94
N ASP A 222 -19.16 10.96 3.28
CA ASP A 222 -18.41 11.38 2.08
C ASP A 222 -17.11 12.13 2.42
N ARG A 223 -16.80 12.34 3.68
CA ARG A 223 -15.59 13.02 4.11
C ARG A 223 -14.49 12.02 4.41
N LEU A 224 -13.35 12.16 3.75
CA LEU A 224 -12.14 11.40 4.00
C LEU A 224 -11.06 12.34 4.55
N THR A 225 -10.56 12.02 5.75
CA THR A 225 -9.46 12.74 6.40
C THR A 225 -8.23 11.86 6.43
N VAL A 226 -7.12 12.40 5.96
CA VAL A 226 -5.82 11.73 5.95
C VAL A 226 -4.83 12.57 6.76
N GLY A 227 -4.06 11.91 7.60
CA GLY A 227 -2.96 12.50 8.34
C GLY A 227 -1.72 11.60 8.28
N VAL A 228 -0.56 12.20 8.05
CA VAL A 228 0.76 11.58 8.14
C VAL A 228 1.66 12.48 8.97
N ASP A 229 2.23 11.92 10.04
CA ASP A 229 3.21 12.61 10.89
C ASP A 229 4.49 11.74 10.94
N PRO A 230 5.55 12.13 10.23
CA PRO A 230 6.77 11.33 10.15
C PRO A 230 7.51 11.30 11.48
N GLU A 231 8.20 10.18 11.75
CA GLU A 231 9.10 10.09 12.91
C GLU A 231 10.23 11.15 12.84
N PRO A 232 10.76 11.58 14.00
CA PRO A 232 11.92 12.46 14.04
C PRO A 232 13.09 11.91 13.21
N GLY A 233 13.65 12.72 12.31
CA GLY A 233 14.70 12.31 11.38
C GLY A 233 14.25 12.10 9.94
N PHE A 234 12.96 12.16 9.68
CA PHE A 234 12.38 12.14 8.32
C PHE A 234 11.64 13.46 8.03
N PRO A 235 12.37 14.57 7.82
CA PRO A 235 11.75 15.88 7.58
C PRO A 235 10.92 15.88 6.29
N ASP A 236 10.10 16.92 6.13
CA ASP A 236 9.28 17.18 4.94
C ASP A 236 8.16 16.15 4.62
N GLY A 237 7.85 15.24 5.53
CA GLY A 237 6.87 14.15 5.30
C GLY A 237 5.47 14.42 5.82
N ARG A 238 5.25 15.52 6.55
CA ARG A 238 3.92 15.80 7.11
C ARG A 238 2.91 16.05 6.00
N LEU A 239 1.80 15.31 6.07
CA LEU A 239 0.68 15.44 5.14
C LEU A 239 -0.62 15.54 5.93
N VAL A 240 -1.45 16.50 5.58
CA VAL A 240 -2.84 16.57 6.03
C VAL A 240 -3.72 16.81 4.82
N SER A 241 -4.70 15.96 4.62
CA SER A 241 -5.66 16.14 3.54
C SER A 241 -7.08 15.85 4.03
N VAL A 242 -7.99 16.73 3.68
CA VAL A 242 -9.44 16.54 3.89
C VAL A 242 -10.11 16.68 2.53
N VAL A 243 -10.79 15.64 2.11
CA VAL A 243 -11.48 15.61 0.83
C VAL A 243 -12.93 15.22 0.98
N ASP A 244 -13.77 15.78 0.12
CA ASP A 244 -15.11 15.29 -0.14
C ASP A 244 -15.01 14.23 -1.25
N THR A 245 -15.32 12.97 -0.93
CA THR A 245 -15.16 11.84 -1.85
C THR A 245 -16.29 11.68 -2.85
N ARG A 246 -17.28 12.58 -2.83
CA ARG A 246 -18.31 12.60 -3.88
C ARG A 246 -17.66 12.85 -5.25
N PRO A 247 -17.94 11.99 -6.23
CA PRO A 247 -17.33 12.12 -7.54
C PRO A 247 -17.65 13.48 -8.19
N ARG A 248 -16.63 14.09 -8.79
CA ARG A 248 -16.82 15.22 -9.69
C ARG A 248 -16.98 14.71 -11.12
N GLU A 249 -17.88 15.33 -11.87
CA GLU A 249 -18.09 15.04 -13.29
C GLU A 249 -16.95 15.59 -14.17
N SER A 250 -16.22 16.59 -13.68
CA SER A 250 -15.14 17.26 -14.41
C SER A 250 -13.95 17.53 -13.52
N PRO A 251 -12.74 17.69 -14.11
CA PRO A 251 -11.55 18.10 -13.37
C PRO A 251 -11.77 19.42 -12.62
N PRO A 252 -11.04 19.67 -11.52
CA PRO A 252 -11.11 20.95 -10.82
C PRO A 252 -10.66 22.10 -11.75
N PRO A 253 -11.21 23.33 -11.58
CA PRO A 253 -10.90 24.46 -12.48
C PRO A 253 -9.41 24.80 -12.61
N ARG A 254 -8.59 24.45 -11.61
CA ARG A 254 -7.15 24.65 -11.62
C ARG A 254 -6.38 23.57 -12.37
N SER A 255 -7.03 22.44 -12.68
CA SER A 255 -6.36 21.35 -13.37
C SER A 255 -6.02 21.72 -14.82
N CYS A 256 -4.85 21.30 -15.27
CA CYS A 256 -4.49 21.41 -16.68
C CYS A 256 -5.05 20.27 -17.54
N TRP A 257 -5.67 19.27 -16.92
CA TRP A 257 -6.35 18.17 -17.60
C TRP A 257 -7.79 18.54 -17.94
N SER A 258 -8.25 18.16 -19.13
CA SER A 258 -9.63 18.42 -19.57
C SER A 258 -10.59 17.29 -19.20
N SER A 259 -10.07 16.10 -18.91
CA SER A 259 -10.86 14.93 -18.53
C SER A 259 -10.03 13.96 -17.70
N LEU A 260 -10.71 12.96 -17.08
CA LEU A 260 -10.04 11.85 -16.41
C LEU A 260 -9.28 10.98 -17.42
N ASP A 261 -9.82 10.75 -18.61
CA ASP A 261 -9.19 9.94 -19.65
C ASP A 261 -7.85 10.53 -20.10
N GLU A 262 -7.79 11.88 -20.22
CA GLU A 262 -6.55 12.56 -20.57
C GLU A 262 -5.46 12.42 -19.49
N LEU A 263 -5.85 12.42 -18.22
CA LEU A 263 -4.95 12.19 -17.08
C LEU A 263 -4.57 10.73 -16.95
N HIS A 264 -5.43 9.80 -17.41
CA HIS A 264 -5.34 8.37 -17.13
C HIS A 264 -4.03 7.77 -17.63
N GLU A 265 -3.69 7.95 -18.92
CA GLU A 265 -2.48 7.40 -19.51
C GLU A 265 -1.20 7.85 -18.79
N PRO A 266 -0.96 9.16 -18.54
CA PRO A 266 0.30 9.59 -17.95
C PRO A 266 0.44 9.33 -16.45
N LEU A 267 -0.64 9.36 -15.68
CA LEU A 267 -0.57 9.31 -14.23
C LEU A 267 -1.19 8.07 -13.60
N VAL A 268 -2.22 7.49 -14.24
CA VAL A 268 -2.90 6.31 -13.72
C VAL A 268 -2.29 5.02 -14.29
N GLU A 269 -2.01 4.94 -15.58
CA GLU A 269 -1.44 3.74 -16.22
C GLU A 269 0.07 3.54 -15.99
N CYS A 270 0.60 4.08 -14.91
CA CYS A 270 1.98 3.83 -14.52
C CYS A 270 2.10 2.46 -13.83
N TYR A 271 2.46 1.44 -14.59
CA TYR A 271 2.56 0.05 -14.11
C TYR A 271 3.96 -0.33 -13.63
N ASP A 272 5.00 0.40 -14.03
CA ASP A 272 6.38 0.12 -13.66
C ASP A 272 6.85 1.03 -12.53
N ALA A 273 7.28 0.43 -11.43
CA ALA A 273 8.04 1.10 -10.38
C ALA A 273 9.54 0.91 -10.67
N LEU A 274 10.27 2.02 -10.61
CA LEU A 274 11.68 2.06 -11.00
C LEU A 274 12.57 2.32 -9.80
N GLY A 275 13.68 1.60 -9.71
CA GLY A 275 14.75 1.83 -8.77
C GLY A 275 16.09 1.87 -9.49
N VAL A 276 17.05 2.64 -8.99
CA VAL A 276 18.38 2.75 -9.58
C VAL A 276 19.43 2.37 -8.57
N ASP A 277 20.32 1.45 -8.95
CA ASP A 277 21.55 1.17 -8.27
C ASP A 277 22.71 1.74 -9.07
N ALA A 278 23.13 2.94 -8.71
CA ALA A 278 24.23 3.62 -9.40
C ALA A 278 25.59 2.97 -9.14
N GLU A 279 25.76 2.28 -7.99
CA GLU A 279 27.01 1.63 -7.63
C GLU A 279 27.22 0.35 -8.46
N GLU A 280 26.15 -0.43 -8.62
CA GLU A 280 26.18 -1.65 -9.43
C GLU A 280 25.88 -1.40 -10.93
N GLY A 281 25.48 -0.19 -11.29
CA GLY A 281 25.14 0.17 -12.65
C GLY A 281 23.87 -0.53 -13.17
N HIS A 282 22.83 -0.60 -12.34
CA HIS A 282 21.61 -1.30 -12.68
C HIS A 282 20.33 -0.44 -12.50
N LEU A 283 19.40 -0.65 -13.40
CA LEU A 283 18.00 -0.21 -13.26
C LEU A 283 17.16 -1.42 -12.83
N TYR A 284 16.43 -1.26 -11.76
CA TYR A 284 15.43 -2.22 -11.30
C TYR A 284 14.04 -1.79 -11.77
N ILE A 285 13.30 -2.74 -12.34
CA ILE A 285 11.96 -2.52 -12.87
C ILE A 285 11.03 -3.52 -12.22
N LEU A 286 10.10 -3.03 -11.42
CA LEU A 286 9.03 -3.78 -10.82
C LEU A 286 7.71 -3.46 -11.52
N THR A 287 7.23 -4.41 -12.31
CA THR A 287 5.93 -4.25 -12.98
C THR A 287 4.81 -4.67 -12.05
N ILE A 288 3.76 -3.88 -12.02
CA ILE A 288 2.58 -4.09 -11.19
C ILE A 288 1.42 -4.55 -12.08
N ASP A 289 0.97 -5.79 -11.89
CA ASP A 289 -0.32 -6.26 -12.40
C ASP A 289 -1.42 -5.82 -11.45
N ARG A 290 -2.43 -5.15 -11.96
CA ARG A 290 -3.52 -4.64 -11.13
C ARG A 290 -4.83 -4.54 -11.90
N ASP A 291 -5.93 -4.54 -11.14
CA ASP A 291 -7.23 -4.13 -11.67
C ASP A 291 -7.13 -2.69 -12.21
N PRO A 292 -7.93 -2.34 -13.23
CA PRO A 292 -8.08 -0.94 -13.62
C PRO A 292 -8.44 -0.07 -12.42
N TRP A 293 -7.78 1.08 -12.27
CA TRP A 293 -8.13 1.99 -11.20
C TRP A 293 -9.52 2.60 -11.44
N ASN A 294 -10.44 2.36 -10.52
CA ASN A 294 -11.69 3.09 -10.45
C ASN A 294 -11.42 4.47 -9.81
N ALA A 295 -10.70 5.30 -10.55
CA ALA A 295 -10.30 6.63 -10.10
C ALA A 295 -11.39 7.65 -10.42
N ARG A 296 -11.62 8.60 -9.52
CA ARG A 296 -12.58 9.70 -9.70
C ARG A 296 -11.99 10.99 -9.18
N PHE A 297 -12.20 12.08 -9.88
CA PHE A 297 -11.91 13.40 -9.32
C PHE A 297 -12.76 13.66 -8.09
N VAL A 298 -12.15 14.23 -7.06
CA VAL A 298 -12.81 14.61 -5.81
C VAL A 298 -12.43 16.03 -5.42
N ASP A 299 -13.22 16.62 -4.49
CA ASP A 299 -12.96 17.98 -4.02
C ASP A 299 -12.05 17.99 -2.79
N PRO A 300 -10.81 18.45 -2.92
CA PRO A 300 -9.98 18.72 -1.75
C PRO A 300 -10.51 19.98 -1.02
N GLN A 301 -10.95 19.79 0.21
CA GLN A 301 -11.31 20.89 1.11
C GLN A 301 -10.07 21.52 1.76
N ASN A 302 -9.07 20.69 2.06
CA ASN A 302 -7.78 21.10 2.56
C ASN A 302 -6.72 20.08 2.10
N VAL A 303 -5.60 20.57 1.61
CA VAL A 303 -4.39 19.76 1.36
C VAL A 303 -3.19 20.57 1.82
N TYR A 304 -2.49 20.06 2.80
CA TYR A 304 -1.19 20.52 3.23
C TYR A 304 -0.17 19.39 3.07
N SER A 305 0.90 19.65 2.36
CA SER A 305 2.03 18.72 2.24
C SER A 305 3.32 19.48 2.49
N GLU A 306 4.00 19.18 3.58
CA GLU A 306 5.28 19.81 3.93
C GLU A 306 6.26 19.71 2.75
N TYR A 307 6.28 18.60 2.04
CA TYR A 307 7.14 18.37 0.86
C TYR A 307 6.94 19.41 -0.25
N PHE A 308 5.69 19.86 -0.47
CA PHE A 308 5.31 20.83 -1.49
C PHE A 308 5.10 22.25 -0.97
N ASP A 309 4.90 22.43 0.33
CA ASP A 309 4.69 23.76 0.89
C ASP A 309 6.00 24.40 1.37
N THR A 310 6.89 23.62 1.98
CA THR A 310 8.14 24.11 2.58
C THR A 310 9.38 23.29 2.20
N GLY A 311 9.20 22.06 1.74
CA GLY A 311 10.24 21.10 1.43
C GLY A 311 10.86 21.26 0.04
N PRO A 312 11.41 20.16 -0.52
CA PRO A 312 12.22 20.21 -1.75
C PRO A 312 11.50 20.76 -2.98
N LEU A 313 10.20 20.52 -3.09
CA LEU A 313 9.36 21.02 -4.19
C LEU A 313 8.40 22.13 -3.76
N GLY A 314 8.72 22.83 -2.65
CA GLY A 314 7.93 23.93 -2.11
C GLY A 314 8.15 25.26 -2.80
N ARG A 315 7.57 26.33 -2.20
CA ARG A 315 7.77 27.74 -2.58
C ARG A 315 7.44 28.05 -4.06
N GLY A 316 6.34 27.48 -4.56
CA GLY A 316 5.87 27.75 -5.93
C GLY A 316 6.52 26.89 -7.01
N VAL A 317 7.32 25.89 -6.63
CA VAL A 317 7.86 24.88 -7.56
C VAL A 317 6.81 23.83 -7.92
N GLY A 318 6.08 23.36 -6.91
CA GLY A 318 4.98 22.41 -7.06
C GLY A 318 3.62 23.06 -6.83
N GLU A 319 2.68 22.82 -7.72
CA GLU A 319 1.31 23.31 -7.60
C GLU A 319 0.33 22.12 -7.59
N LEU A 320 -0.58 22.12 -6.60
CA LEU A 320 -1.66 21.13 -6.56
C LEU A 320 -2.54 21.28 -7.79
N ASP A 321 -2.61 20.22 -8.61
CA ASP A 321 -3.46 20.17 -9.79
C ASP A 321 -4.82 19.55 -9.48
N SER A 322 -4.82 18.31 -9.01
CA SER A 322 -6.05 17.53 -8.81
C SER A 322 -5.87 16.50 -7.70
N VAL A 323 -7.00 16.01 -7.20
CA VAL A 323 -7.05 14.87 -6.29
C VAL A 323 -7.97 13.81 -6.88
N LEU A 324 -7.48 12.57 -6.89
CA LEU A 324 -8.28 11.40 -7.26
C LEU A 324 -8.53 10.57 -6.02
N HIS A 325 -9.74 10.06 -5.90
CA HIS A 325 -10.09 9.01 -4.98
C HIS A 325 -10.16 7.69 -5.73
N LEU A 326 -9.58 6.64 -5.16
CA LEU A 326 -9.51 5.30 -5.72
C LEU A 326 -10.11 4.33 -4.72
N GLU A 327 -11.08 3.55 -5.20
CA GLU A 327 -11.71 2.49 -4.43
C GLU A 327 -11.22 1.15 -4.91
N GLN A 328 -11.14 0.21 -4.03
CA GLN A 328 -10.77 -1.19 -4.20
C GLN A 328 -9.96 -1.51 -5.48
N CYS A 329 -8.69 -1.75 -5.31
CA CYS A 329 -7.82 -2.19 -6.40
C CYS A 329 -6.95 -3.35 -5.90
N ARG A 330 -7.15 -4.53 -6.47
CA ARG A 330 -6.23 -5.64 -6.26
C ARG A 330 -5.04 -5.46 -7.14
N TYR A 331 -3.85 -5.72 -6.59
CA TYR A 331 -2.64 -5.70 -7.38
C TYR A 331 -1.63 -6.76 -6.93
N ARG A 332 -0.79 -7.13 -7.86
CA ARG A 332 0.31 -8.07 -7.67
C ARG A 332 1.57 -7.45 -8.25
N TRP A 333 2.65 -7.58 -7.53
CA TRP A 333 3.98 -7.28 -8.05
C TRP A 333 4.48 -8.47 -8.83
N ARG A 334 4.96 -8.23 -10.06
CA ARG A 334 5.70 -9.22 -10.82
C ARG A 334 7.11 -9.38 -10.23
N PRO A 335 7.80 -10.46 -10.58
CA PRO A 335 9.21 -10.58 -10.27
C PRO A 335 10.00 -9.38 -10.81
N LEU A 336 10.93 -8.90 -10.00
CA LEU A 336 11.81 -7.80 -10.33
C LEU A 336 12.64 -8.12 -11.56
N ARG A 337 12.71 -7.18 -12.51
CA ARG A 337 13.65 -7.22 -13.63
C ARG A 337 14.84 -6.32 -13.32
N ARG A 338 16.03 -6.80 -13.60
CA ARG A 338 17.28 -6.07 -13.48
C ARG A 338 17.83 -5.81 -14.89
N VAL A 339 18.10 -4.55 -15.20
CA VAL A 339 18.60 -4.11 -16.49
C VAL A 339 19.91 -3.36 -16.27
N ALA A 340 20.97 -3.70 -16.99
CA ALA A 340 22.21 -2.95 -16.91
C ALA A 340 22.01 -1.52 -17.44
N LEU A 341 22.55 -0.54 -16.74
CA LEU A 341 22.65 0.83 -17.23
C LEU A 341 23.72 0.88 -18.32
N ALA A 342 23.42 1.54 -19.43
CA ALA A 342 24.33 1.70 -20.55
C ALA A 342 25.45 2.70 -20.23
#